data_8412eff2f8ebcddc193d3c2dd9b60b50
#
_entry.id   8412eff2f8ebcddc193d3c2dd9b60b50
#
_cell.length_a   1.000
_cell.length_b   1.000
_cell.length_c   1.000
_cell.angle_alpha   90.00
_cell.angle_beta   90.00
_cell.angle_gamma   90.00
#
_symmetry.space_group_name_H-M   'P 1'
#
loop_
_entity.id
_entity.type
_entity.pdbx_description
1 polymer ?
#
loop_
_entity_poly.entity_id
_entity_poly.type
_entity_poly.pdbx_seq_one_letter_code
_entity_poly.pdbx_strand_id
1 'polypeptide(L)'
;MLFYFDFYSSLLLIFFVHTLVYAILFFVKYKKQNLKSSLWLGFFLLLAALYISPWMVGFAGWYGKQPYRDILFYTPFQHLFLIGPCIFFYIKSLFNPSFKISKKEAFHFLPAILYFCFCVLMVVYDKLIINDYYFLRDGQDRDFDNWYQLLGFISMISYFIASIKYYNAYKKAIENVISNSADFLFTWVRNFLFAFLFILIAWFLLALLMQVLNIRYIDSWWYFLAFAICCYYIAIAGYSNAVEAKVFFKTKIFSKENTALLQQSSTRLLLENDIKFEEIIINEFNEEANIDYAKEWEQWKQKIEQVILVDKYYEEPELTLFDIAKKLNTNISMLSKAINKTFNCNFNDLVNGYRIEAFSNLIKIGEHKRQTILSLAFEVGFNSKATFNRAFKKVKGITPQEFIKLNA
;
A
#
# COMPACT_ATOMS: atom_id res chain seq x y z
N MET A 1 -9.40 -38.66 19.94
CA MET A 1 -9.67 -37.25 19.65
C MET A 1 -9.24 -36.95 18.22
N LEU A 2 -10.02 -36.17 17.50
CA LEU A 2 -9.73 -35.78 16.12
C LEU A 2 -8.61 -34.71 16.07
N PHE A 3 -8.54 -33.83 17.04
CA PHE A 3 -7.59 -32.73 17.18
C PHE A 3 -6.89 -32.83 18.53
N TYR A 4 -5.57 -32.90 18.52
CA TYR A 4 -4.77 -32.88 19.74
C TYR A 4 -4.44 -31.45 20.12
N PHE A 5 -4.97 -30.99 21.26
CA PHE A 5 -4.75 -29.64 21.77
C PHE A 5 -3.46 -29.62 22.59
N ASP A 6 -2.36 -29.31 21.95
CA ASP A 6 -1.07 -28.99 22.59
C ASP A 6 -0.79 -27.48 22.51
N PHE A 7 0.36 -27.06 23.01
CA PHE A 7 0.77 -25.66 22.94
C PHE A 7 0.91 -25.16 21.50
N TYR A 8 1.49 -25.98 20.62
CA TYR A 8 1.78 -25.62 19.22
C TYR A 8 0.51 -25.48 18.39
N SER A 9 -0.35 -26.45 18.45
CA SER A 9 -1.61 -26.46 17.68
C SER A 9 -2.62 -25.44 18.20
N SER A 10 -2.75 -25.31 19.53
CA SER A 10 -3.74 -24.43 20.16
C SER A 10 -3.43 -22.95 19.92
N LEU A 11 -2.15 -22.55 19.98
CA LEU A 11 -1.77 -21.16 19.75
C LEU A 11 -2.01 -20.77 18.28
N LEU A 12 -1.64 -21.63 17.34
CA LEU A 12 -1.93 -21.40 15.92
C LEU A 12 -3.44 -21.38 15.62
N LEU A 13 -4.24 -22.18 16.32
CA LEU A 13 -5.70 -22.21 16.19
C LEU A 13 -6.33 -20.84 16.56
N ILE A 14 -5.84 -20.22 17.63
CA ILE A 14 -6.32 -18.87 18.03
C ILE A 14 -6.11 -17.88 16.91
N PHE A 15 -4.92 -17.81 16.34
CA PHE A 15 -4.59 -16.89 15.25
C PHE A 15 -5.31 -17.27 13.94
N PHE A 16 -5.47 -18.56 13.64
CA PHE A 16 -6.24 -19.05 12.50
C PHE A 16 -7.69 -18.56 12.55
N VAL A 17 -8.38 -18.78 13.68
CA VAL A 17 -9.77 -18.36 13.86
C VAL A 17 -9.87 -16.84 13.76
N HIS A 18 -8.98 -16.10 14.41
CA HIS A 18 -8.95 -14.64 14.32
C HIS A 18 -8.79 -14.17 12.86
N THR A 19 -7.82 -14.70 12.12
CA THR A 19 -7.55 -14.33 10.74
C THR A 19 -8.75 -14.63 9.84
N LEU A 20 -9.40 -15.79 10.03
CA LEU A 20 -10.60 -16.19 9.30
C LEU A 20 -11.79 -15.27 9.59
N VAL A 21 -12.03 -14.94 10.87
CA VAL A 21 -13.09 -14.00 11.27
C VAL A 21 -12.89 -12.64 10.59
N TYR A 22 -11.67 -12.10 10.61
CA TYR A 22 -11.40 -10.81 9.94
C TYR A 22 -11.52 -10.90 8.42
N ALA A 23 -11.16 -12.02 7.80
CA ALA A 23 -11.41 -12.23 6.36
C ALA A 23 -12.92 -12.10 6.06
N ILE A 24 -13.77 -12.74 6.87
CA ILE A 24 -15.24 -12.65 6.75
C ILE A 24 -15.72 -11.20 6.97
N LEU A 25 -15.22 -10.53 8.01
CA LEU A 25 -15.57 -9.13 8.30
C LEU A 25 -15.22 -8.19 7.13
N PHE A 26 -14.08 -8.40 6.46
CA PHE A 26 -13.71 -7.65 5.27
C PHE A 26 -14.65 -7.93 4.09
N PHE A 27 -15.09 -9.16 3.87
CA PHE A 27 -16.08 -9.48 2.85
C PHE A 27 -17.45 -8.83 3.16
N VAL A 28 -17.86 -8.82 4.43
CA VAL A 28 -19.08 -8.11 4.87
C VAL A 28 -18.93 -6.60 4.64
N LYS A 29 -17.76 -6.02 4.97
CA LYS A 29 -17.47 -4.60 4.73
C LYS A 29 -17.50 -4.26 3.24
N TYR A 30 -16.94 -5.12 2.39
CA TYR A 30 -17.04 -4.97 0.94
C TYR A 30 -18.51 -4.95 0.47
N LYS A 31 -19.34 -5.89 0.93
CA LYS A 31 -20.78 -5.93 0.56
C LYS A 31 -21.54 -4.69 1.01
N LYS A 32 -21.26 -4.17 2.22
CA LYS A 32 -21.97 -3.02 2.79
C LYS A 32 -21.53 -1.68 2.22
N GLN A 33 -20.24 -1.51 1.98
CA GLN A 33 -19.63 -0.22 1.62
C GLN A 33 -19.06 -0.17 0.19
N ASN A 34 -19.14 -1.29 -0.56
CA ASN A 34 -18.56 -1.44 -1.91
C ASN A 34 -17.05 -1.11 -2.00
N LEU A 35 -16.33 -1.28 -0.88
CA LEU A 35 -14.89 -1.02 -0.78
C LEU A 35 -14.09 -2.16 -1.39
N LYS A 36 -13.63 -2.03 -2.64
CA LYS A 36 -12.85 -3.07 -3.33
C LYS A 36 -11.54 -3.43 -2.64
N SER A 37 -10.92 -2.49 -1.95
CA SER A 37 -9.73 -2.75 -1.12
C SER A 37 -10.04 -3.75 -0.01
N SER A 38 -11.21 -3.65 0.62
CA SER A 38 -11.64 -4.63 1.62
C SER A 38 -11.80 -6.04 1.03
N LEU A 39 -12.29 -6.16 -0.21
CA LEU A 39 -12.38 -7.45 -0.89
C LEU A 39 -11.00 -8.12 -1.01
N TRP A 40 -9.99 -7.40 -1.49
CA TRP A 40 -8.64 -7.96 -1.69
C TRP A 40 -7.92 -8.25 -0.39
N LEU A 41 -8.09 -7.41 0.63
CA LEU A 41 -7.52 -7.69 1.95
C LEU A 41 -8.20 -8.88 2.63
N GLY A 42 -9.52 -9.05 2.41
CA GLY A 42 -10.25 -10.25 2.81
C GLY A 42 -9.72 -11.53 2.16
N PHE A 43 -9.46 -11.50 0.84
CA PHE A 43 -8.82 -12.62 0.15
C PHE A 43 -7.41 -12.91 0.66
N PHE A 44 -6.59 -11.88 0.89
CA PHE A 44 -5.27 -12.06 1.47
C PHE A 44 -5.34 -12.77 2.83
N LEU A 45 -6.23 -12.34 3.73
CA LEU A 45 -6.38 -12.97 5.05
C LEU A 45 -6.95 -14.39 4.95
N LEU A 46 -7.84 -14.66 4.00
CA LEU A 46 -8.31 -16.02 3.74
C LEU A 46 -7.16 -16.93 3.31
N LEU A 47 -6.33 -16.48 2.37
CA LEU A 47 -5.14 -17.21 1.92
C LEU A 47 -4.13 -17.40 3.06
N ALA A 48 -3.97 -16.40 3.92
CA ALA A 48 -3.12 -16.50 5.10
C ALA A 48 -3.64 -17.54 6.12
N ALA A 49 -4.95 -17.59 6.34
CA ALA A 49 -5.55 -18.63 7.17
C ALA A 49 -5.35 -20.04 6.56
N LEU A 50 -5.56 -20.19 5.25
CA LEU A 50 -5.29 -21.44 4.54
C LEU A 50 -3.81 -21.81 4.62
N TYR A 51 -2.89 -20.85 4.56
CA TYR A 51 -1.44 -21.10 4.68
C TYR A 51 -1.05 -21.63 6.07
N ILE A 52 -1.69 -21.16 7.14
CA ILE A 52 -1.46 -21.62 8.52
C ILE A 52 -2.10 -22.98 8.78
N SER A 53 -3.22 -23.30 8.12
CA SER A 53 -4.08 -24.43 8.47
C SER A 53 -3.35 -25.80 8.46
N PRO A 54 -2.55 -26.19 7.45
CA PRO A 54 -1.90 -27.50 7.44
C PRO A 54 -0.88 -27.66 8.58
N TRP A 55 -0.23 -26.59 8.99
CA TRP A 55 0.70 -26.59 10.11
C TRP A 55 -0.05 -26.72 11.44
N MET A 56 -1.10 -25.95 11.63
CA MET A 56 -1.96 -26.04 12.81
C MET A 56 -2.51 -27.45 13.03
N VAL A 57 -3.12 -28.05 12.00
CA VAL A 57 -3.69 -29.39 12.10
C VAL A 57 -2.62 -30.48 12.06
N GLY A 58 -1.46 -30.22 11.44
CA GLY A 58 -0.29 -31.09 11.47
C GLY A 58 0.23 -31.28 12.88
N PHE A 59 0.44 -30.20 13.63
CA PHE A 59 0.79 -30.23 15.06
C PHE A 59 -0.31 -30.88 15.90
N ALA A 60 -1.58 -30.79 15.49
CA ALA A 60 -2.69 -31.50 16.11
C ALA A 60 -2.76 -33.01 15.79
N GLY A 61 -1.76 -33.54 15.05
CA GLY A 61 -1.60 -34.98 14.79
C GLY A 61 -2.36 -35.52 13.57
N TRP A 62 -2.81 -34.65 12.64
CA TRP A 62 -3.57 -35.10 11.48
C TRP A 62 -2.73 -35.82 10.43
N TYR A 63 -1.43 -35.54 10.29
CA TYR A 63 -0.53 -36.24 9.38
C TYR A 63 -0.37 -37.74 9.71
N GLY A 64 -0.64 -38.13 10.96
CA GLY A 64 -0.60 -39.54 11.39
C GLY A 64 -1.89 -40.34 11.14
N LYS A 65 -2.96 -39.75 10.57
CA LYS A 65 -4.28 -40.33 10.50
C LYS A 65 -4.90 -40.23 9.11
N GLN A 66 -5.35 -41.40 8.55
CA GLN A 66 -6.19 -41.40 7.34
C GLN A 66 -7.66 -41.10 7.70
N PRO A 67 -8.44 -40.40 6.85
CA PRO A 67 -8.07 -39.83 5.52
C PRO A 67 -7.42 -38.43 5.61
N TYR A 68 -7.18 -37.89 6.80
CA TYR A 68 -6.72 -36.48 7.00
C TYR A 68 -5.34 -36.23 6.38
N ARG A 69 -4.45 -37.26 6.44
CA ARG A 69 -3.14 -37.22 5.80
C ARG A 69 -3.27 -36.89 4.30
N ASP A 70 -4.12 -37.61 3.58
CA ASP A 70 -4.31 -37.42 2.15
C ASP A 70 -4.91 -36.01 1.85
N ILE A 71 -5.88 -35.59 2.66
CA ILE A 71 -6.46 -34.26 2.52
C ILE A 71 -5.36 -33.19 2.65
N LEU A 72 -4.47 -33.31 3.64
CA LEU A 72 -3.41 -32.32 3.88
C LEU A 72 -2.38 -32.27 2.75
N PHE A 73 -2.03 -33.43 2.18
CA PHE A 73 -1.01 -33.51 1.14
C PHE A 73 -1.55 -33.16 -0.26
N TYR A 74 -2.74 -33.61 -0.60
CA TYR A 74 -3.29 -33.37 -1.94
C TYR A 74 -4.05 -32.04 -2.08
N THR A 75 -4.45 -31.38 -0.97
CA THR A 75 -5.15 -30.11 -1.05
C THR A 75 -4.15 -28.96 -1.07
N PRO A 76 -4.17 -28.09 -2.08
CA PRO A 76 -3.25 -26.98 -2.20
C PRO A 76 -3.61 -25.84 -1.21
N PHE A 77 -3.39 -26.05 0.08
CA PHE A 77 -3.64 -25.04 1.11
C PHE A 77 -2.74 -23.81 0.98
N GLN A 78 -1.53 -24.01 0.48
CA GLN A 78 -0.52 -22.95 0.33
C GLN A 78 -0.54 -22.37 -1.08
N HIS A 79 -1.47 -21.47 -1.37
CA HIS A 79 -1.55 -20.80 -2.67
C HIS A 79 -0.58 -19.61 -2.78
N LEU A 80 0.75 -19.87 -2.83
CA LEU A 80 1.78 -18.84 -2.88
C LEU A 80 1.64 -17.89 -4.08
N PHE A 81 1.21 -18.40 -5.23
CA PHE A 81 0.98 -17.60 -6.43
C PHE A 81 -0.23 -16.64 -6.34
N LEU A 82 -1.12 -16.79 -5.34
CA LEU A 82 -2.24 -15.88 -5.11
C LEU A 82 -1.92 -14.76 -4.11
N ILE A 83 -1.00 -14.98 -3.17
CA ILE A 83 -0.68 -14.03 -2.10
C ILE A 83 -0.18 -12.70 -2.69
N GLY A 84 0.80 -12.77 -3.60
CA GLY A 84 1.36 -11.58 -4.25
C GLY A 84 0.33 -10.75 -5.02
N PRO A 85 -0.42 -11.33 -5.98
CA PRO A 85 -1.51 -10.63 -6.66
C PRO A 85 -2.54 -10.01 -5.73
N CYS A 86 -2.96 -10.69 -4.66
CA CYS A 86 -3.94 -10.15 -3.71
C CYS A 86 -3.43 -8.88 -3.04
N ILE A 87 -2.16 -8.84 -2.60
CA ILE A 87 -1.54 -7.66 -2.01
C ILE A 87 -1.46 -6.52 -3.02
N PHE A 88 -1.01 -6.82 -4.23
CA PHE A 88 -0.89 -5.81 -5.29
C PHE A 88 -2.26 -5.21 -5.66
N PHE A 89 -3.29 -6.04 -5.81
CA PHE A 89 -4.65 -5.56 -6.10
C PHE A 89 -5.30 -4.86 -4.91
N TYR A 90 -4.96 -5.26 -3.67
CA TYR A 90 -5.33 -4.48 -2.48
C TYR A 90 -4.83 -3.05 -2.59
N ILE A 91 -3.54 -2.85 -2.82
CA ILE A 91 -2.91 -1.53 -2.92
C ILE A 91 -3.48 -0.76 -4.12
N LYS A 92 -3.61 -1.42 -5.27
CA LYS A 92 -4.16 -0.82 -6.49
C LYS A 92 -5.61 -0.37 -6.32
N SER A 93 -6.44 -1.16 -5.64
CA SER A 93 -7.84 -0.83 -5.38
C SER A 93 -8.01 0.21 -4.26
N LEU A 94 -7.07 0.28 -3.32
CA LEU A 94 -7.07 1.29 -2.27
C LEU A 94 -6.84 2.69 -2.85
N PHE A 95 -5.89 2.83 -3.78
CA PHE A 95 -5.56 4.11 -4.42
C PHE A 95 -6.40 4.41 -5.65
N ASN A 96 -7.13 3.43 -6.18
CA ASN A 96 -8.04 3.60 -7.30
C ASN A 96 -9.33 2.81 -7.10
N PRO A 97 -10.37 3.39 -6.45
CA PRO A 97 -11.67 2.74 -6.24
C PRO A 97 -12.40 2.35 -7.54
N SER A 98 -12.10 3.04 -8.65
CA SER A 98 -12.64 2.67 -9.97
C SER A 98 -11.95 1.45 -10.59
N PHE A 99 -10.89 0.92 -9.95
CA PHE A 99 -10.17 -0.25 -10.43
C PHE A 99 -11.13 -1.44 -10.65
N LYS A 100 -11.05 -2.04 -11.83
CA LYS A 100 -11.75 -3.27 -12.21
C LYS A 100 -10.73 -4.24 -12.78
N ILE A 101 -10.93 -5.53 -12.53
CA ILE A 101 -10.11 -6.58 -13.14
C ILE A 101 -10.42 -6.59 -14.63
N SER A 102 -9.43 -6.27 -15.44
CA SER A 102 -9.46 -6.43 -16.89
C SER A 102 -8.91 -7.82 -17.27
N LYS A 103 -9.01 -8.18 -18.57
CA LYS A 103 -8.40 -9.42 -19.07
C LYS A 103 -6.89 -9.49 -18.79
N LYS A 104 -6.19 -8.34 -18.80
CA LYS A 104 -4.75 -8.27 -18.49
C LYS A 104 -4.47 -8.56 -17.02
N GLU A 105 -5.27 -8.03 -16.11
CA GLU A 105 -5.14 -8.32 -14.68
C GLU A 105 -5.52 -9.78 -14.35
N ALA A 106 -6.42 -10.40 -15.13
CA ALA A 106 -6.77 -11.81 -14.94
C ALA A 106 -5.58 -12.76 -15.19
N PHE A 107 -4.63 -12.38 -16.05
CA PHE A 107 -3.40 -13.17 -16.26
C PHE A 107 -2.54 -13.33 -15.01
N HIS A 108 -2.64 -12.44 -14.03
CA HIS A 108 -1.93 -12.58 -12.76
C HIS A 108 -2.36 -13.83 -11.95
N PHE A 109 -3.51 -14.40 -12.24
CA PHE A 109 -4.02 -15.63 -11.60
C PHE A 109 -3.62 -16.90 -12.35
N LEU A 110 -3.09 -16.80 -13.56
CA LEU A 110 -2.75 -17.95 -14.39
C LEU A 110 -1.77 -18.93 -13.70
N PRO A 111 -0.67 -18.48 -13.04
CA PRO A 111 0.21 -19.42 -12.35
C PRO A 111 -0.50 -20.21 -11.24
N ALA A 112 -1.42 -19.58 -10.52
CA ALA A 112 -2.19 -20.25 -9.47
C ALA A 112 -3.18 -21.26 -10.04
N ILE A 113 -3.82 -20.95 -11.17
CA ILE A 113 -4.72 -21.88 -11.87
C ILE A 113 -3.94 -23.09 -12.39
N LEU A 114 -2.77 -22.88 -12.99
CA LEU A 114 -1.90 -23.97 -13.47
C LEU A 114 -1.46 -24.87 -12.32
N TYR A 115 -1.07 -24.27 -11.18
CA TYR A 115 -0.71 -25.05 -9.99
C TYR A 115 -1.91 -25.84 -9.44
N PHE A 116 -3.09 -25.25 -9.37
CA PHE A 116 -4.31 -25.97 -8.97
C PHE A 116 -4.61 -27.15 -9.91
N CYS A 117 -4.52 -26.93 -11.23
CA CYS A 117 -4.68 -28.02 -12.20
C CYS A 117 -3.64 -29.13 -11.98
N PHE A 118 -2.39 -28.79 -11.69
CA PHE A 118 -1.34 -29.76 -11.36
C PHE A 118 -1.72 -30.58 -10.12
N CYS A 119 -2.18 -29.96 -9.03
CA CYS A 119 -2.63 -30.68 -7.84
C CYS A 119 -3.79 -31.63 -8.14
N VAL A 120 -4.75 -31.21 -8.97
CA VAL A 120 -5.86 -32.08 -9.41
C VAL A 120 -5.34 -33.28 -10.21
N LEU A 121 -4.38 -33.05 -11.12
CA LEU A 121 -3.75 -34.15 -11.89
C LEU A 121 -3.05 -35.16 -10.99
N MET A 122 -2.35 -34.70 -9.95
CA MET A 122 -1.70 -35.56 -8.98
C MET A 122 -2.71 -36.46 -8.25
N VAL A 123 -3.83 -35.90 -7.78
CA VAL A 123 -4.90 -36.68 -7.12
C VAL A 123 -5.48 -37.71 -8.07
N VAL A 124 -5.78 -37.30 -9.31
CA VAL A 124 -6.35 -38.24 -10.32
C VAL A 124 -5.36 -39.36 -10.62
N TYR A 125 -4.09 -39.04 -10.81
CA TYR A 125 -3.05 -40.02 -11.15
C TYR A 125 -2.85 -41.04 -10.01
N ASP A 126 -2.63 -40.57 -8.78
CA ASP A 126 -2.35 -41.41 -7.62
C ASP A 126 -3.58 -42.26 -7.21
N LYS A 127 -4.77 -41.63 -7.12
CA LYS A 127 -5.96 -42.28 -6.52
C LYS A 127 -6.86 -42.98 -7.52
N LEU A 128 -6.92 -42.55 -8.79
CA LEU A 128 -7.83 -43.09 -9.79
C LEU A 128 -7.13 -43.93 -10.86
N ILE A 129 -5.85 -43.63 -11.19
CA ILE A 129 -5.13 -44.35 -12.26
C ILE A 129 -4.27 -45.47 -11.68
N ILE A 130 -3.35 -45.14 -10.75
CA ILE A 130 -2.41 -46.14 -10.19
C ILE A 130 -2.99 -46.81 -8.96
N ASN A 131 -3.88 -46.12 -8.22
CA ASN A 131 -4.40 -46.53 -6.91
C ASN A 131 -3.28 -46.81 -5.88
N ASP A 132 -2.19 -46.02 -5.99
CA ASP A 132 -1.02 -46.04 -5.11
C ASP A 132 -0.45 -44.61 -4.99
N TYR A 133 0.52 -44.42 -4.10
CA TYR A 133 1.17 -43.13 -3.89
C TYR A 133 2.40 -43.01 -4.79
N TYR A 134 2.25 -42.38 -5.96
CA TYR A 134 3.37 -42.04 -6.84
C TYR A 134 4.04 -40.73 -6.40
N PHE A 135 3.25 -39.67 -6.23
CA PHE A 135 3.74 -38.33 -5.84
C PHE A 135 4.10 -38.29 -4.34
N LEU A 136 3.38 -39.00 -3.49
CA LEU A 136 3.63 -39.11 -2.04
C LEU A 136 4.44 -40.34 -1.65
N ARG A 137 5.20 -40.91 -2.56
CA ARG A 137 5.99 -42.13 -2.31
C ARG A 137 6.97 -41.91 -1.14
N ASP A 138 7.12 -42.95 -0.31
CA ASP A 138 8.02 -42.95 0.86
C ASP A 138 7.70 -41.87 1.92
N GLY A 139 6.48 -41.38 1.95
CA GLY A 139 6.06 -40.35 2.91
C GLY A 139 6.63 -38.95 2.63
N GLN A 140 7.25 -38.75 1.48
CA GLN A 140 7.72 -37.46 1.03
C GLN A 140 6.64 -36.79 0.19
N ASP A 141 6.42 -35.50 0.49
CA ASP A 141 5.51 -34.66 -0.25
C ASP A 141 6.24 -34.05 -1.46
N ARG A 142 5.99 -34.65 -2.65
CA ARG A 142 6.53 -34.12 -3.90
C ARG A 142 5.67 -33.00 -4.50
N ASP A 143 4.49 -32.76 -3.95
CA ASP A 143 3.56 -31.74 -4.38
C ASP A 143 4.11 -30.35 -4.08
N PHE A 144 4.88 -30.25 -2.99
CA PHE A 144 5.52 -29.03 -2.50
C PHE A 144 7.03 -29.05 -2.76
N ASP A 145 7.42 -29.45 -3.95
CA ASP A 145 8.82 -29.43 -4.35
C ASP A 145 9.45 -28.04 -4.20
N ASN A 146 10.74 -28.01 -3.98
CA ASN A 146 11.51 -26.79 -3.81
C ASN A 146 11.28 -25.76 -4.92
N TRP A 147 10.96 -26.22 -6.15
CA TRP A 147 10.64 -25.34 -7.28
C TRP A 147 9.38 -24.51 -7.04
N TYR A 148 8.32 -25.10 -6.46
CA TYR A 148 7.07 -24.37 -6.16
C TYR A 148 7.31 -23.29 -5.10
N GLN A 149 8.03 -23.65 -4.03
CA GLN A 149 8.37 -22.72 -2.96
C GLN A 149 9.24 -21.57 -3.50
N LEU A 150 10.26 -21.90 -4.32
CA LEU A 150 11.13 -20.90 -4.93
C LEU A 150 10.38 -19.94 -5.88
N LEU A 151 9.57 -20.50 -6.80
CA LEU A 151 8.80 -19.70 -7.75
C LEU A 151 7.73 -18.86 -7.04
N GLY A 152 7.09 -19.40 -6.01
CA GLY A 152 6.16 -18.68 -5.15
C GLY A 152 6.82 -17.51 -4.45
N PHE A 153 8.03 -17.70 -3.93
CA PHE A 153 8.81 -16.63 -3.31
C PHE A 153 9.21 -15.54 -4.31
N ILE A 154 9.71 -15.91 -5.48
CA ILE A 154 10.03 -14.97 -6.56
C ILE A 154 8.78 -14.17 -6.97
N SER A 155 7.64 -14.84 -7.08
CA SER A 155 6.36 -14.19 -7.35
C SER A 155 6.03 -13.15 -6.26
N MET A 156 6.07 -13.53 -4.99
CA MET A 156 5.78 -12.63 -3.87
C MET A 156 6.71 -11.40 -3.84
N ILE A 157 8.02 -11.58 -4.06
CA ILE A 157 8.97 -10.47 -4.16
C ILE A 157 8.64 -9.56 -5.35
N SER A 158 8.32 -10.12 -6.51
CA SER A 158 7.99 -9.35 -7.71
C SER A 158 6.76 -8.46 -7.48
N TYR A 159 5.71 -8.99 -6.84
CA TYR A 159 4.52 -8.22 -6.48
C TYR A 159 4.77 -7.22 -5.35
N PHE A 160 5.68 -7.54 -4.42
CA PHE A 160 6.10 -6.59 -3.40
C PHE A 160 6.79 -5.37 -4.01
N ILE A 161 7.73 -5.60 -4.93
CA ILE A 161 8.42 -4.52 -5.66
C ILE A 161 7.41 -3.70 -6.49
N ALA A 162 6.48 -4.36 -7.19
CA ALA A 162 5.42 -3.70 -7.93
C ALA A 162 4.52 -2.84 -7.02
N SER A 163 4.21 -3.34 -5.83
CA SER A 163 3.41 -2.64 -4.82
C SER A 163 4.11 -1.38 -4.29
N ILE A 164 5.42 -1.47 -4.01
CA ILE A 164 6.23 -0.30 -3.60
C ILE A 164 6.31 0.72 -4.72
N LYS A 165 6.58 0.29 -5.96
CA LYS A 165 6.62 1.20 -7.12
C LYS A 165 5.28 1.92 -7.29
N TYR A 166 4.17 1.20 -7.14
CA TYR A 166 2.83 1.79 -7.23
C TYR A 166 2.56 2.78 -6.10
N TYR A 167 2.92 2.44 -4.86
CA TYR A 167 2.81 3.34 -3.72
C TYR A 167 3.65 4.61 -3.89
N ASN A 168 4.89 4.49 -4.36
CA ASN A 168 5.78 5.63 -4.57
C ASN A 168 5.27 6.54 -5.71
N ALA A 169 4.73 5.97 -6.79
CA ALA A 169 4.11 6.73 -7.86
C ALA A 169 2.87 7.51 -7.36
N TYR A 170 2.03 6.86 -6.55
CA TYR A 170 0.89 7.51 -5.90
C TYR A 170 1.34 8.64 -4.98
N LYS A 171 2.34 8.40 -4.13
CA LYS A 171 2.91 9.41 -3.23
C LYS A 171 3.40 10.64 -4.00
N LYS A 172 4.21 10.43 -5.04
CA LYS A 172 4.73 11.52 -5.89
C LYS A 172 3.59 12.31 -6.56
N ALA A 173 2.56 11.61 -7.04
CA ALA A 173 1.42 12.25 -7.66
C ALA A 173 0.63 13.12 -6.68
N ILE A 174 0.39 12.65 -5.45
CA ILE A 174 -0.29 13.44 -4.40
C ILE A 174 0.54 14.66 -3.99
N GLU A 175 1.84 14.51 -3.79
CA GLU A 175 2.74 15.63 -3.42
C GLU A 175 2.79 16.73 -4.49
N ASN A 176 2.55 16.38 -5.74
CA ASN A 176 2.48 17.36 -6.84
C ASN A 176 1.14 18.10 -6.92
N VAL A 177 0.10 17.67 -6.22
CA VAL A 177 -1.26 18.19 -6.44
C VAL A 177 -1.88 18.77 -5.17
N ILE A 178 -1.51 18.26 -3.99
CA ILE A 178 -2.14 18.60 -2.72
C ILE A 178 -1.13 19.19 -1.76
N SER A 179 -1.44 20.36 -1.19
CA SER A 179 -0.58 21.03 -0.21
C SER A 179 -0.47 20.29 1.12
N ASN A 180 -1.50 19.56 1.52
CA ASN A 180 -1.53 18.69 2.72
C ASN A 180 -1.44 17.20 2.37
N SER A 181 -0.47 16.82 1.54
CA SER A 181 -0.31 15.45 1.06
C SER A 181 -0.22 14.39 2.17
N ALA A 182 0.25 14.78 3.36
CA ALA A 182 0.45 13.88 4.48
C ALA A 182 -0.80 13.16 4.96
N ASP A 183 -1.93 13.84 4.93
CA ASP A 183 -3.21 13.27 5.39
C ASP A 183 -3.80 12.28 4.38
N PHE A 184 -3.29 12.31 3.14
CA PHE A 184 -3.67 11.40 2.06
C PHE A 184 -2.66 10.26 1.87
N LEU A 185 -1.47 10.35 2.49
CA LEU A 185 -0.49 9.30 2.49
C LEU A 185 -0.87 8.28 3.57
N PHE A 186 -1.42 7.15 3.15
CA PHE A 186 -1.79 6.06 4.03
C PHE A 186 -0.56 5.49 4.75
N THR A 187 -0.24 5.99 5.94
CA THR A 187 0.84 5.47 6.78
C THR A 187 0.65 3.99 7.09
N TRP A 188 -0.60 3.56 7.18
CA TRP A 188 -1.00 2.16 7.31
C TRP A 188 -0.45 1.28 6.17
N VAL A 189 -0.51 1.74 4.90
CA VAL A 189 -0.01 0.97 3.75
C VAL A 189 1.49 0.74 3.85
N ARG A 190 2.23 1.74 4.29
CA ARG A 190 3.67 1.59 4.54
C ARG A 190 3.93 0.53 5.61
N ASN A 191 3.22 0.58 6.72
CA ASN A 191 3.37 -0.40 7.81
C ASN A 191 2.96 -1.80 7.37
N PHE A 192 1.91 -1.93 6.57
CA PHE A 192 1.48 -3.18 5.94
C PHE A 192 2.59 -3.75 5.04
N LEU A 193 3.22 -2.93 4.20
CA LEU A 193 4.32 -3.37 3.35
C LEU A 193 5.55 -3.80 4.16
N PHE A 194 5.86 -3.12 5.27
CA PHE A 194 6.93 -3.55 6.18
C PHE A 194 6.61 -4.89 6.87
N ALA A 195 5.37 -5.09 7.33
CA ALA A 195 4.95 -6.37 7.90
C ALA A 195 5.07 -7.51 6.87
N PHE A 196 4.68 -7.25 5.62
CA PHE A 196 4.83 -8.23 4.54
C PHE A 196 6.30 -8.49 4.18
N LEU A 197 7.14 -7.46 4.15
CA LEU A 197 8.59 -7.62 3.96
C LEU A 197 9.21 -8.46 5.07
N PHE A 198 8.80 -8.25 6.32
CA PHE A 198 9.25 -9.06 7.44
C PHE A 198 8.90 -10.55 7.24
N ILE A 199 7.68 -10.86 6.80
CA ILE A 199 7.27 -12.23 6.48
C ILE A 199 8.16 -12.83 5.40
N LEU A 200 8.46 -12.11 4.32
CA LEU A 200 9.33 -12.58 3.25
C LEU A 200 10.76 -12.86 3.73
N ILE A 201 11.32 -11.97 4.54
CA ILE A 201 12.66 -12.14 5.12
C ILE A 201 12.68 -13.34 6.07
N ALA A 202 11.68 -13.48 6.94
CA ALA A 202 11.58 -14.60 7.87
C ALA A 202 11.48 -15.94 7.14
N TRP A 203 10.70 -16.00 6.04
CA TRP A 203 10.61 -17.19 5.20
C TRP A 203 11.96 -17.53 4.55
N PHE A 204 12.63 -16.53 3.96
CA PHE A 204 13.94 -16.73 3.33
C PHE A 204 15.00 -17.23 4.32
N LEU A 205 15.03 -16.64 5.51
CA LEU A 205 15.94 -17.09 6.58
C LEU A 205 15.65 -18.51 7.02
N LEU A 206 14.38 -18.87 7.19
CA LEU A 206 13.99 -20.26 7.51
C LEU A 206 14.45 -21.21 6.42
N ALA A 207 14.22 -20.90 5.15
CA ALA A 207 14.63 -21.73 4.02
C ALA A 207 16.15 -21.94 3.98
N LEU A 208 16.95 -20.90 4.25
CA LEU A 208 18.41 -21.01 4.37
C LEU A 208 18.82 -21.88 5.55
N LEU A 209 18.20 -21.68 6.72
CA LEU A 209 18.51 -22.44 7.92
C LEU A 209 18.18 -23.92 7.74
N MET A 210 17.09 -24.24 7.04
CA MET A 210 16.72 -25.62 6.72
C MET A 210 17.76 -26.34 5.84
N GLN A 211 18.46 -25.60 4.96
CA GLN A 211 19.51 -26.18 4.13
C GLN A 211 20.83 -26.41 4.88
N VAL A 212 21.14 -25.54 5.87
CA VAL A 212 22.42 -25.59 6.61
C VAL A 212 22.32 -26.42 7.89
N LEU A 213 21.18 -26.31 8.57
CA LEU A 213 20.91 -26.98 9.84
C LEU A 213 19.79 -28.00 9.59
N ASN A 214 19.96 -29.24 10.08
CA ASN A 214 18.88 -30.24 10.05
C ASN A 214 17.74 -29.82 10.98
N ILE A 215 16.97 -28.79 10.55
CA ILE A 215 15.85 -28.26 11.32
C ILE A 215 14.72 -29.28 11.32
N ARG A 216 14.26 -29.65 12.50
CA ARG A 216 13.11 -30.54 12.67
C ARG A 216 11.81 -29.81 12.32
N TYR A 217 10.78 -30.56 11.91
CA TYR A 217 9.44 -30.03 11.64
C TYR A 217 8.92 -29.11 12.78
N ILE A 218 9.14 -29.51 14.04
CA ILE A 218 8.69 -28.76 15.21
C ILE A 218 9.38 -27.38 15.33
N ASP A 219 10.61 -27.27 14.89
CA ASP A 219 11.38 -26.03 15.01
C ASP A 219 10.92 -24.97 13.98
N SER A 220 10.23 -25.36 12.89
CA SER A 220 9.61 -24.45 11.92
C SER A 220 8.38 -23.72 12.48
N TRP A 221 7.83 -24.17 13.59
CA TRP A 221 6.66 -23.59 14.23
C TRP A 221 6.82 -22.10 14.55
N TRP A 222 8.01 -21.65 14.93
CA TRP A 222 8.29 -20.24 15.24
C TRP A 222 8.04 -19.31 14.05
N TYR A 223 8.35 -19.77 12.83
CA TYR A 223 8.04 -19.02 11.63
C TYR A 223 6.52 -18.86 11.44
N PHE A 224 5.76 -19.95 11.59
CA PHE A 224 4.30 -19.91 11.41
C PHE A 224 3.63 -19.07 12.50
N LEU A 225 4.16 -19.07 13.71
CA LEU A 225 3.72 -18.16 14.76
C LEU A 225 4.02 -16.70 14.41
N ALA A 226 5.22 -16.38 13.98
CA ALA A 226 5.57 -15.01 13.55
C ALA A 226 4.70 -14.55 12.38
N PHE A 227 4.47 -15.41 11.38
CA PHE A 227 3.55 -15.15 10.29
C PHE A 227 2.13 -14.87 10.79
N ALA A 228 1.63 -15.69 11.70
CA ALA A 228 0.29 -15.56 12.28
C ALA A 228 0.13 -14.25 13.06
N ILE A 229 1.14 -13.83 13.83
CA ILE A 229 1.17 -12.55 14.55
C ILE A 229 1.15 -11.37 13.55
N CYS A 230 1.91 -11.45 12.46
CA CYS A 230 1.87 -10.44 11.42
C CYS A 230 0.48 -10.33 10.76
N CYS A 231 -0.16 -11.47 10.48
CA CYS A 231 -1.52 -11.50 9.95
C CYS A 231 -2.55 -10.94 10.94
N TYR A 232 -2.36 -11.22 12.24
CA TYR A 232 -3.17 -10.62 13.32
C TYR A 232 -3.07 -9.09 13.31
N TYR A 233 -1.85 -8.55 13.26
CA TYR A 233 -1.64 -7.11 13.14
C TYR A 233 -2.28 -6.53 11.88
N ILE A 234 -2.06 -7.17 10.72
CA ILE A 234 -2.62 -6.74 9.43
C ILE A 234 -4.15 -6.74 9.48
N ALA A 235 -4.77 -7.74 10.10
CA ALA A 235 -6.22 -7.85 10.22
C ALA A 235 -6.82 -6.69 11.01
N ILE A 236 -6.30 -6.42 12.21
CA ILE A 236 -6.80 -5.34 13.08
C ILE A 236 -6.52 -3.96 12.47
N ALA A 237 -5.26 -3.69 12.13
CA ALA A 237 -4.86 -2.40 11.60
C ALA A 237 -5.52 -2.11 10.24
N GLY A 238 -5.63 -3.12 9.36
CA GLY A 238 -6.34 -3.00 8.09
C GLY A 238 -7.82 -2.72 8.26
N TYR A 239 -8.48 -3.38 9.21
CA TYR A 239 -9.91 -3.15 9.45
C TYR A 239 -10.20 -1.75 10.00
N SER A 240 -9.36 -1.28 10.94
CA SER A 240 -9.46 0.05 11.53
C SER A 240 -9.15 1.18 10.54
N ASN A 241 -8.25 0.93 9.58
CA ASN A 241 -7.81 1.91 8.57
C ASN A 241 -8.45 1.69 7.19
N ALA A 242 -9.47 0.84 7.07
CA ALA A 242 -10.16 0.62 5.82
C ALA A 242 -11.09 1.81 5.50
N VAL A 243 -10.51 2.85 4.93
CA VAL A 243 -11.16 4.10 4.51
C VAL A 243 -11.00 4.25 3.00
N GLU A 244 -11.97 4.88 2.33
CA GLU A 244 -11.81 5.27 0.93
C GLU A 244 -10.75 6.35 0.76
N ALA A 245 -9.94 6.23 -0.30
CA ALA A 245 -9.08 7.31 -0.70
C ALA A 245 -9.94 8.49 -1.16
N LYS A 246 -9.75 9.66 -0.56
CA LYS A 246 -10.45 10.90 -0.95
C LYS A 246 -10.02 11.42 -2.32
N VAL A 247 -8.86 11.00 -2.79
CA VAL A 247 -8.28 11.40 -4.07
C VAL A 247 -7.83 10.16 -4.83
N PHE A 248 -8.24 10.06 -6.08
CA PHE A 248 -8.01 8.87 -6.90
C PHE A 248 -7.06 9.19 -8.04
N PHE A 249 -6.14 8.27 -8.31
CA PHE A 249 -5.26 8.34 -9.47
C PHE A 249 -5.43 7.12 -10.35
N LYS A 250 -5.57 7.35 -11.63
CA LYS A 250 -5.50 6.30 -12.64
C LYS A 250 -4.09 6.33 -13.22
N THR A 251 -3.17 5.53 -12.65
CA THR A 251 -1.80 5.46 -13.15
C THR A 251 -1.60 4.24 -14.03
N LYS A 252 -1.02 4.43 -15.21
CA LYS A 252 -0.45 3.37 -16.02
C LYS A 252 1.04 3.25 -15.67
N ILE A 253 1.39 2.43 -14.66
CA ILE A 253 2.75 2.30 -14.13
C ILE A 253 3.75 1.76 -15.16
N PHE A 254 3.27 1.02 -16.18
CA PHE A 254 4.08 0.37 -17.20
C PHE A 254 3.98 1.02 -18.59
N SER A 255 3.38 2.20 -18.73
CA SER A 255 3.45 2.98 -19.95
C SER A 255 4.55 4.03 -19.84
N LYS A 256 5.23 4.33 -20.96
CA LYS A 256 6.21 5.43 -21.05
C LYS A 256 5.60 6.81 -20.69
N GLU A 257 4.28 6.90 -20.67
CA GLU A 257 3.52 8.06 -20.26
C GLU A 257 2.87 7.79 -18.90
N ASN A 258 3.38 8.42 -17.86
CA ASN A 258 2.74 8.46 -16.54
C ASN A 258 1.54 9.41 -16.60
N THR A 259 0.40 8.92 -17.05
CA THR A 259 -0.85 9.69 -17.04
C THR A 259 -1.52 9.49 -15.67
N ALA A 260 -1.49 10.49 -14.83
CA ALA A 260 -2.25 10.51 -13.58
C ALA A 260 -3.57 11.23 -13.82
N LEU A 261 -4.68 10.50 -13.72
CA LEU A 261 -6.03 11.08 -13.73
C LEU A 261 -6.47 11.31 -12.28
N LEU A 262 -6.74 12.56 -11.96
CA LEU A 262 -7.36 12.96 -10.71
C LEU A 262 -8.87 12.84 -10.80
N GLN A 263 -9.47 12.02 -9.95
CA GLN A 263 -10.91 12.02 -9.74
C GLN A 263 -11.17 12.36 -8.27
N GLN A 264 -11.70 13.54 -8.03
CA GLN A 264 -12.10 13.98 -6.70
C GLN A 264 -13.44 13.32 -6.35
N SER A 265 -13.51 12.57 -5.26
CA SER A 265 -14.80 12.09 -4.76
C SER A 265 -15.53 13.27 -4.13
N SER A 266 -16.50 13.81 -4.86
CA SER A 266 -17.41 14.82 -4.36
C SER A 266 -18.36 14.22 -3.31
N THR A 267 -17.96 14.33 -2.04
CA THR A 267 -18.95 14.42 -0.97
C THR A 267 -18.97 15.88 -0.52
N ARG A 268 -19.39 16.75 -1.39
CA ARG A 268 -19.93 18.10 -1.29
C ARG A 268 -19.42 18.95 -2.45
N LEU A 269 -20.19 18.94 -3.49
CA LEU A 269 -20.66 20.10 -4.21
C LEU A 269 -21.27 19.57 -5.50
N LEU A 270 -22.57 19.46 -5.51
CA LEU A 270 -23.36 19.51 -6.71
C LEU A 270 -23.01 20.83 -7.43
N LEU A 271 -22.15 20.73 -8.41
CA LEU A 271 -22.15 21.64 -9.54
C LEU A 271 -22.30 20.72 -10.77
N GLU A 272 -23.52 20.51 -11.15
CA GLU A 272 -23.87 20.25 -12.54
C GLU A 272 -23.16 21.30 -13.39
N ASN A 273 -22.23 20.84 -14.21
CA ASN A 273 -22.00 21.15 -15.61
C ASN A 273 -20.57 20.79 -15.98
N ASP A 274 -20.46 19.78 -16.84
CA ASP A 274 -19.39 19.54 -17.83
C ASP A 274 -17.95 19.99 -17.49
N ILE A 275 -17.33 19.42 -16.47
CA ILE A 275 -15.88 19.43 -16.37
C ILE A 275 -15.38 18.17 -17.05
N LYS A 276 -14.94 18.27 -18.30
CA LYS A 276 -14.07 17.30 -18.94
C LYS A 276 -12.81 17.20 -18.06
N PHE A 277 -12.62 16.03 -17.46
CA PHE A 277 -11.39 15.73 -16.71
C PHE A 277 -10.23 15.71 -17.69
N GLU A 278 -9.33 16.69 -17.60
CA GLU A 278 -8.08 16.66 -18.35
C GLU A 278 -7.14 15.60 -17.76
N GLU A 279 -6.56 14.78 -18.64
CA GLU A 279 -5.51 13.85 -18.29
C GLU A 279 -4.26 14.63 -17.88
N ILE A 280 -3.80 14.48 -16.64
CA ILE A 280 -2.50 15.02 -16.23
C ILE A 280 -1.44 14.06 -16.76
N ILE A 281 -0.82 14.41 -17.84
CA ILE A 281 0.32 13.72 -18.42
C ILE A 281 1.55 14.21 -17.65
N ILE A 282 2.09 13.36 -16.76
CA ILE A 282 3.42 13.59 -16.21
C ILE A 282 4.41 13.01 -17.24
N ASN A 283 4.71 13.80 -18.26
CA ASN A 283 5.78 13.47 -19.19
C ASN A 283 7.11 13.62 -18.46
N GLU A 284 7.93 12.56 -18.40
CA GLU A 284 9.35 12.67 -18.20
C GLU A 284 9.92 13.37 -19.46
N PHE A 285 10.46 14.56 -19.25
CA PHE A 285 10.86 15.48 -20.31
C PHE A 285 12.07 14.96 -21.07
N ASN A 286 11.92 14.88 -22.39
CA ASN A 286 13.06 14.98 -23.29
C ASN A 286 13.63 16.40 -23.21
N GLU A 287 14.89 16.48 -22.84
CA GLU A 287 15.71 17.69 -22.89
C GLU A 287 16.01 18.02 -24.38
N GLU A 288 15.18 18.83 -25.03
CA GLU A 288 15.60 19.51 -26.24
C GLU A 288 14.68 20.69 -26.55
N ALA A 289 15.10 21.90 -26.13
CA ALA A 289 14.96 23.19 -26.79
C ALA A 289 15.30 24.31 -25.79
N ASN A 290 16.54 24.75 -25.81
CA ASN A 290 17.03 25.91 -25.08
C ASN A 290 16.87 27.17 -25.93
N ILE A 291 16.38 28.22 -25.31
CA ILE A 291 16.79 29.65 -25.34
C ILE A 291 15.67 30.64 -25.04
N ASP A 292 14.39 30.36 -25.39
CA ASP A 292 13.28 31.30 -25.14
C ASP A 292 12.47 31.02 -23.84
N TYR A 293 12.66 29.86 -23.23
CA TYR A 293 11.89 29.40 -22.08
C TYR A 293 12.28 30.05 -20.74
N ALA A 294 13.47 30.63 -20.61
CA ALA A 294 13.91 31.23 -19.34
C ALA A 294 13.03 32.44 -18.97
N LYS A 295 12.66 33.28 -19.95
CA LYS A 295 11.79 34.44 -19.75
C LYS A 295 10.34 33.99 -19.46
N GLU A 296 9.90 32.93 -20.09
CA GLU A 296 8.56 32.35 -19.85
C GLU A 296 8.46 31.78 -18.42
N TRP A 297 9.48 31.04 -17.96
CA TRP A 297 9.53 30.50 -16.61
C TRP A 297 9.58 31.59 -15.53
N GLU A 298 10.26 32.72 -15.76
CA GLU A 298 10.28 33.85 -14.82
C GLU A 298 8.90 34.50 -14.73
N GLN A 299 8.17 34.64 -15.85
CA GLN A 299 6.78 35.10 -15.83
C GLN A 299 5.85 34.15 -15.05
N TRP A 300 6.04 32.83 -15.21
CA TRP A 300 5.30 31.83 -14.45
C TRP A 300 5.59 31.93 -12.95
N LYS A 301 6.84 32.13 -12.57
CA LYS A 301 7.26 32.31 -11.19
C LYS A 301 6.52 33.50 -10.56
N GLN A 302 6.54 34.64 -11.21
CA GLN A 302 5.86 35.87 -10.74
C GLN A 302 4.33 35.65 -10.58
N LYS A 303 3.69 35.00 -11.56
CA LYS A 303 2.25 34.69 -11.48
C LYS A 303 1.91 33.75 -10.32
N ILE A 304 2.74 32.75 -10.09
CA ILE A 304 2.56 31.77 -9.01
C ILE A 304 2.76 32.43 -7.65
N GLU A 305 3.84 33.25 -7.50
CA GLU A 305 4.12 34.02 -6.28
C GLU A 305 3.00 35.03 -5.98
N GLN A 306 2.48 35.69 -7.00
CA GLN A 306 1.34 36.62 -6.84
C GLN A 306 0.14 35.92 -6.19
N VAL A 307 -0.27 34.75 -6.71
CA VAL A 307 -1.43 33.99 -6.19
C VAL A 307 -1.14 33.41 -4.81
N ILE A 308 0.03 32.78 -4.63
CA ILE A 308 0.31 32.09 -3.37
C ILE A 308 0.61 33.09 -2.25
N LEU A 309 1.46 34.10 -2.48
CA LEU A 309 1.93 35.04 -1.43
C LEU A 309 1.01 36.24 -1.28
N VAL A 310 0.73 36.98 -2.38
CA VAL A 310 0.02 38.23 -2.31
C VAL A 310 -1.48 38.01 -2.09
N ASP A 311 -2.07 37.06 -2.84
CA ASP A 311 -3.47 36.68 -2.65
C ASP A 311 -3.65 35.71 -1.47
N LYS A 312 -2.56 35.32 -0.78
CA LYS A 312 -2.50 34.49 0.43
C LYS A 312 -3.18 33.12 0.29
N TYR A 313 -3.16 32.50 -0.89
CA TYR A 313 -3.75 31.17 -1.10
C TYR A 313 -3.08 30.08 -0.24
N TYR A 314 -1.85 30.31 0.26
CA TYR A 314 -1.21 29.38 1.18
C TYR A 314 -1.97 29.19 2.50
N GLU A 315 -2.79 30.16 2.92
CA GLU A 315 -3.60 30.09 4.14
C GLU A 315 -4.77 29.09 4.02
N GLU A 316 -5.16 28.71 2.78
CA GLU A 316 -6.23 27.73 2.54
C GLU A 316 -5.78 26.32 2.94
N PRO A 317 -6.41 25.67 3.95
CA PRO A 317 -5.93 24.37 4.46
C PRO A 317 -5.99 23.23 3.45
N GLU A 318 -7.00 23.21 2.58
CA GLU A 318 -7.21 22.18 1.56
C GLU A 318 -6.76 22.63 0.15
N LEU A 319 -5.86 23.59 0.06
CA LEU A 319 -5.37 24.13 -1.22
C LEU A 319 -4.83 23.01 -2.13
N THR A 320 -5.33 22.99 -3.35
CA THR A 320 -4.91 22.07 -4.42
C THR A 320 -4.26 22.82 -5.58
N LEU A 321 -3.46 22.09 -6.35
CA LEU A 321 -2.89 22.62 -7.59
C LEU A 321 -3.99 23.02 -8.60
N PHE A 322 -5.16 22.38 -8.54
CA PHE A 322 -6.32 22.71 -9.36
C PHE A 322 -6.86 24.11 -9.05
N ASP A 323 -6.90 24.51 -7.78
CA ASP A 323 -7.39 25.83 -7.37
C ASP A 323 -6.53 26.95 -7.95
N ILE A 324 -5.21 26.77 -7.90
CA ILE A 324 -4.27 27.74 -8.49
C ILE A 324 -4.33 27.70 -10.03
N ALA A 325 -4.43 26.52 -10.63
CA ALA A 325 -4.55 26.39 -12.09
C ALA A 325 -5.82 27.11 -12.60
N LYS A 326 -6.94 26.97 -11.90
CA LYS A 326 -8.19 27.70 -12.17
C LYS A 326 -8.02 29.20 -12.04
N LYS A 327 -7.35 29.67 -10.97
CA LYS A 327 -7.10 31.10 -10.74
C LYS A 327 -6.21 31.71 -11.81
N LEU A 328 -5.18 30.97 -12.27
CA LEU A 328 -4.25 31.38 -13.31
C LEU A 328 -4.75 31.11 -14.75
N ASN A 329 -5.94 30.56 -14.88
CA ASN A 329 -6.55 30.18 -16.15
C ASN A 329 -5.65 29.27 -17.02
N THR A 330 -5.08 28.24 -16.38
CA THR A 330 -4.15 27.29 -16.99
C THR A 330 -4.51 25.86 -16.64
N ASN A 331 -3.86 24.90 -17.27
CA ASN A 331 -4.03 23.49 -16.92
C ASN A 331 -3.05 23.03 -15.81
N ILE A 332 -3.44 21.98 -15.09
CA ILE A 332 -2.67 21.44 -13.95
C ILE A 332 -1.28 20.95 -14.39
N SER A 333 -1.19 20.36 -15.58
CA SER A 333 0.08 19.82 -16.10
C SER A 333 1.10 20.93 -16.34
N MET A 334 0.69 22.03 -16.97
CA MET A 334 1.55 23.19 -17.22
C MET A 334 1.98 23.85 -15.90
N LEU A 335 1.03 24.02 -14.96
CA LEU A 335 1.33 24.62 -13.66
C LEU A 335 2.28 23.76 -12.83
N SER A 336 2.09 22.43 -12.81
CA SER A 336 3.02 21.49 -12.14
C SER A 336 4.43 21.58 -12.72
N LYS A 337 4.53 21.67 -14.07
CA LYS A 337 5.79 21.85 -14.76
C LYS A 337 6.45 23.20 -14.39
N ALA A 338 5.69 24.27 -14.40
CA ALA A 338 6.17 25.58 -14.03
C ALA A 338 6.72 25.58 -12.61
N ILE A 339 6.00 25.04 -11.62
CA ILE A 339 6.46 24.95 -10.23
C ILE A 339 7.77 24.17 -10.15
N ASN A 340 7.84 22.98 -10.73
CA ASN A 340 9.04 22.16 -10.68
C ASN A 340 10.25 22.86 -11.33
N LYS A 341 10.05 23.58 -12.44
CA LYS A 341 11.16 24.27 -13.16
C LYS A 341 11.59 25.57 -12.47
N THR A 342 10.64 26.34 -11.91
CA THR A 342 10.94 27.67 -11.34
C THR A 342 11.39 27.61 -9.89
N PHE A 343 10.82 26.69 -9.09
CA PHE A 343 11.11 26.58 -7.66
C PHE A 343 11.92 25.35 -7.28
N ASN A 344 12.20 24.46 -8.24
CA ASN A 344 12.93 23.20 -8.02
C ASN A 344 12.34 22.32 -6.88
N CYS A 345 11.02 22.38 -6.71
CA CYS A 345 10.30 21.61 -5.69
C CYS A 345 8.90 21.22 -6.19
N ASN A 346 8.23 20.31 -5.49
CA ASN A 346 6.85 19.98 -5.78
C ASN A 346 5.88 20.99 -5.15
N PHE A 347 4.59 20.92 -5.55
CA PHE A 347 3.55 21.84 -5.06
C PHE A 347 3.38 21.81 -3.55
N ASN A 348 3.40 20.62 -2.93
CA ASN A 348 3.31 20.47 -1.49
C ASN A 348 4.45 21.19 -0.75
N ASP A 349 5.67 21.03 -1.24
CA ASP A 349 6.86 21.65 -0.65
C ASP A 349 6.84 23.17 -0.81
N LEU A 350 6.40 23.66 -1.97
CA LEU A 350 6.25 25.10 -2.24
C LEU A 350 5.29 25.76 -1.25
N VAL A 351 4.06 25.26 -1.18
CA VAL A 351 3.03 25.83 -0.30
C VAL A 351 3.41 25.72 1.17
N ASN A 352 3.94 24.56 1.60
CA ASN A 352 4.38 24.39 2.97
C ASN A 352 5.60 25.28 3.32
N GLY A 353 6.49 25.55 2.36
CA GLY A 353 7.56 26.54 2.53
C GLY A 353 7.02 27.90 2.89
N TYR A 354 6.05 28.42 2.15
CA TYR A 354 5.40 29.71 2.44
C TYR A 354 4.66 29.72 3.78
N ARG A 355 3.94 28.65 4.12
CA ARG A 355 3.29 28.51 5.43
C ARG A 355 4.29 28.57 6.59
N ILE A 356 5.45 27.91 6.45
CA ILE A 356 6.50 27.92 7.49
C ILE A 356 7.15 29.31 7.61
N GLU A 357 7.36 30.01 6.50
CA GLU A 357 7.86 31.38 6.56
C GLU A 357 6.84 32.33 7.23
N ALA A 358 5.55 32.23 6.89
CA ALA A 358 4.49 32.99 7.54
C ALA A 358 4.43 32.67 9.05
N PHE A 359 4.46 31.39 9.45
CA PHE A 359 4.54 30.98 10.84
C PHE A 359 5.78 31.56 11.55
N SER A 360 6.94 31.52 10.90
CA SER A 360 8.20 32.04 11.45
C SER A 360 8.12 33.56 11.73
N ASN A 361 7.41 34.29 10.87
CA ASN A 361 7.17 35.69 11.06
C ASN A 361 6.22 35.98 12.23
N LEU A 362 5.15 35.17 12.42
CA LEU A 362 4.27 35.27 13.59
C LEU A 362 5.05 35.04 14.92
N ILE A 363 6.01 34.12 14.93
CA ILE A 363 6.88 33.92 16.09
C ILE A 363 7.75 35.16 16.36
N LYS A 364 8.39 35.72 15.33
CA LYS A 364 9.26 36.89 15.46
C LYS A 364 8.52 38.15 16.00
N ILE A 365 7.26 38.33 15.65
CA ILE A 365 6.43 39.43 16.17
C ILE A 365 5.81 39.12 17.54
N GLY A 366 6.06 37.92 18.10
CA GLY A 366 5.68 37.59 19.46
C GLY A 366 4.28 36.99 19.63
N GLU A 367 3.58 36.63 18.55
CA GLU A 367 2.23 36.04 18.61
C GLU A 367 2.17 34.74 19.39
N HIS A 368 3.28 33.98 19.49
CA HIS A 368 3.39 32.76 20.33
C HIS A 368 3.19 33.05 21.84
N LYS A 369 3.24 34.27 22.28
CA LYS A 369 2.92 34.66 23.68
C LYS A 369 1.42 34.78 23.93
N ARG A 370 0.65 34.93 22.86
CA ARG A 370 -0.83 35.13 22.91
C ARG A 370 -1.59 33.87 22.47
N GLN A 371 -1.01 33.09 21.56
CA GLN A 371 -1.64 31.94 20.97
C GLN A 371 -0.78 30.66 21.09
N THR A 372 -1.42 29.49 21.02
CA THR A 372 -0.68 28.23 21.01
C THR A 372 0.04 28.03 19.67
N ILE A 373 1.15 27.30 19.68
CA ILE A 373 1.89 26.91 18.46
C ILE A 373 0.95 26.26 17.43
N LEU A 374 0.00 25.46 17.90
CA LEU A 374 -0.94 24.75 17.03
C LEU A 374 -1.97 25.71 16.41
N SER A 375 -2.45 26.68 17.18
CA SER A 375 -3.35 27.74 16.66
C SER A 375 -2.69 28.53 15.55
N LEU A 376 -1.45 29.00 15.77
CA LEU A 376 -0.67 29.71 14.76
C LEU A 376 -0.40 28.86 13.51
N ALA A 377 -0.16 27.55 13.69
CA ALA A 377 0.02 26.64 12.55
C ALA A 377 -1.26 26.50 11.72
N PHE A 378 -2.43 26.48 12.37
CA PHE A 378 -3.72 26.42 11.66
C PHE A 378 -4.05 27.74 10.96
N GLU A 379 -3.71 28.86 11.55
CA GLU A 379 -3.87 30.20 10.97
C GLU A 379 -3.13 30.34 9.63
N VAL A 380 -1.92 29.77 9.52
CA VAL A 380 -1.14 29.80 8.28
C VAL A 380 -1.50 28.66 7.31
N GLY A 381 -2.61 27.95 7.52
CA GLY A 381 -3.17 26.98 6.58
C GLY A 381 -2.78 25.51 6.78
N PHE A 382 -2.12 25.14 7.90
CA PHE A 382 -2.00 23.72 8.24
C PHE A 382 -3.32 23.21 8.82
N ASN A 383 -3.65 21.92 8.54
CA ASN A 383 -4.85 21.26 9.07
C ASN A 383 -4.51 20.18 10.13
N SER A 384 -3.23 19.87 10.33
CA SER A 384 -2.81 18.92 11.36
C SER A 384 -1.44 19.25 11.97
N LYS A 385 -1.29 18.94 13.26
CA LYS A 385 -0.02 19.05 14.00
C LYS A 385 1.09 18.21 13.36
N ALA A 386 0.74 17.04 12.85
CA ALA A 386 1.71 16.10 12.26
C ALA A 386 2.30 16.66 10.96
N THR A 387 1.46 17.22 10.08
CA THR A 387 1.88 17.87 8.83
C THR A 387 2.74 19.09 9.10
N PHE A 388 2.30 19.95 10.02
CA PHE A 388 3.06 21.13 10.44
C PHE A 388 4.45 20.75 10.95
N ASN A 389 4.57 19.88 11.94
CA ASN A 389 5.86 19.51 12.54
C ASN A 389 6.82 18.92 11.50
N ARG A 390 6.32 18.09 10.58
CA ARG A 390 7.14 17.50 9.52
C ARG A 390 7.61 18.56 8.51
N ALA A 391 6.72 19.44 8.06
CA ALA A 391 7.05 20.53 7.15
C ALA A 391 8.06 21.48 7.80
N PHE A 392 7.84 21.85 9.07
CA PHE A 392 8.72 22.73 9.82
C PHE A 392 10.13 22.15 9.92
N LYS A 393 10.25 20.89 10.35
CA LYS A 393 11.56 20.22 10.44
C LYS A 393 12.24 20.07 9.09
N LYS A 394 11.48 19.87 8.00
CA LYS A 394 12.01 19.79 6.63
C LYS A 394 12.58 21.15 6.18
N VAL A 395 11.89 22.26 6.47
CA VAL A 395 12.28 23.61 6.01
C VAL A 395 13.34 24.25 6.90
N LYS A 396 13.21 24.14 8.24
CA LYS A 396 14.10 24.81 9.20
C LYS A 396 15.17 23.90 9.81
N GLY A 397 15.10 22.58 9.60
CA GLY A 397 16.06 21.61 10.17
C GLY A 397 15.84 21.27 11.65
N ILE A 398 15.09 22.07 12.38
CA ILE A 398 14.80 21.96 13.82
C ILE A 398 13.31 21.85 14.09
N THR A 399 12.94 21.52 15.33
CA THR A 399 11.52 21.47 15.71
C THR A 399 10.94 22.88 15.95
N PRO A 400 9.60 23.06 15.84
CA PRO A 400 8.96 24.35 16.16
C PRO A 400 9.27 24.85 17.58
N GLN A 401 9.35 23.95 18.57
CA GLN A 401 9.67 24.31 19.95
C GLN A 401 11.11 24.81 20.12
N GLU A 402 12.07 24.16 19.46
CA GLU A 402 13.47 24.60 19.44
C GLU A 402 13.59 25.98 18.76
N PHE A 403 12.88 26.17 17.64
CA PHE A 403 12.88 27.45 16.93
C PHE A 403 12.35 28.59 17.80
N ILE A 404 11.28 28.38 18.55
CA ILE A 404 10.73 29.40 19.46
C ILE A 404 11.75 29.72 20.57
N LYS A 405 12.39 28.72 21.16
CA LYS A 405 13.42 28.96 22.20
C LYS A 405 14.61 29.77 21.70
N LEU A 406 14.95 29.65 20.41
CA LEU A 406 16.04 30.39 19.80
C LEU A 406 15.64 31.85 19.41
N ASN A 407 14.35 32.14 19.30
CA ASN A 407 13.82 33.45 18.86
C ASN A 407 12.97 34.15 19.95
N ALA A 408 12.84 33.54 21.14
CA ALA A 408 12.20 34.12 22.30
C ALA A 408 13.23 34.89 23.15
#